data_49d3da3ccf156016459b9787c93621d0
#
_entry.id   49d3da3ccf156016459b9787c93621d0
#
_cell.length_a   1.000
_cell.length_b   1.000
_cell.length_c   1.000
_cell.angle_alpha   90.00
_cell.angle_beta   90.00
_cell.angle_gamma   90.00
#
_symmetry.space_group_name_H-M   'P 1'
#
loop_
_entity.id
_entity.type
_entity.pdbx_description
1 polymer ?
#
loop_
_entity_poly.entity_id
_entity_poly.type
_entity_poly.pdbx_seq_one_letter_code
_entity_poly.pdbx_strand_id
1 'polypeptide(L)'
;MALTAGQAACVNTLDAPLAVSAGAGSGKTYTLTRRIVHALESGFIDDIGQVLAITFTSKAAGEIKSRVKGALRAGGMTEQALKVDDAWVSTIHGMCSRILRAHALELGIDPAFTVADEATVKTLL
;
A
#
# COMPACT_ATOMS: atom_id res chain seq x y z
N MET A 1 10.49 -16.81 -9.14
CA MET A 1 9.60 -16.88 -10.32
C MET A 1 9.95 -15.76 -11.29
N ALA A 2 10.12 -16.11 -12.55
CA ALA A 2 10.46 -15.12 -13.58
C ALA A 2 9.24 -14.26 -13.93
N LEU A 3 9.47 -12.97 -14.15
CA LEU A 3 8.43 -12.06 -14.62
C LEU A 3 8.15 -12.27 -16.11
N THR A 4 6.88 -12.18 -16.50
CA THR A 4 6.53 -12.07 -17.93
C THR A 4 6.97 -10.69 -18.44
N ALA A 5 6.98 -10.51 -19.78
CA ALA A 5 7.34 -9.22 -20.38
C ALA A 5 6.44 -8.08 -19.89
N GLY A 6 5.13 -8.32 -19.78
CA GLY A 6 4.19 -7.31 -19.25
C GLY A 6 4.43 -7.00 -17.78
N GLN A 7 4.68 -8.01 -16.97
CA GLN A 7 5.02 -7.82 -15.56
C GLN A 7 6.33 -7.06 -15.39
N ALA A 8 7.35 -7.40 -16.17
CA ALA A 8 8.63 -6.69 -16.14
C ALA A 8 8.47 -5.22 -16.51
N ALA A 9 7.65 -4.90 -17.50
CA ALA A 9 7.35 -3.52 -17.86
C ALA A 9 6.70 -2.77 -16.71
N CYS A 10 5.75 -3.39 -15.99
CA CYS A 10 5.14 -2.81 -14.80
C CYS A 10 6.16 -2.53 -13.69
N VAL A 11 7.04 -3.49 -13.44
CA VAL A 11 8.03 -3.39 -12.36
C VAL A 11 9.07 -2.31 -12.67
N ASN A 12 9.53 -2.23 -13.90
CA ASN A 12 10.66 -1.39 -14.30
C ASN A 12 10.28 0.04 -14.70
N THR A 13 9.03 0.30 -15.07
CA THR A 13 8.58 1.65 -15.48
C THR A 13 8.10 2.43 -14.25
N LEU A 14 9.01 3.13 -13.60
CA LEU A 14 8.74 3.89 -12.37
C LEU A 14 8.53 5.38 -12.61
N ASP A 15 9.03 5.90 -13.71
CA ASP A 15 9.08 7.32 -14.04
C ASP A 15 7.84 7.83 -14.80
N ALA A 16 6.86 6.98 -15.03
CA ALA A 16 5.63 7.33 -15.75
C ALA A 16 4.41 6.66 -15.13
N PRO A 17 3.23 7.29 -15.22
CA PRO A 17 1.98 6.65 -14.81
C PRO A 17 1.70 5.41 -15.67
N LEU A 18 1.21 4.36 -15.04
CA LEU A 18 0.84 3.12 -15.72
C LEU A 18 -0.59 2.73 -15.39
N ALA A 19 -1.34 2.32 -16.41
CA ALA A 19 -2.60 1.61 -16.25
C ALA A 19 -2.35 0.13 -16.60
N VAL A 20 -2.67 -0.75 -15.65
CA VAL A 20 -2.43 -2.18 -15.79
C VAL A 20 -3.76 -2.91 -15.74
N SER A 21 -4.07 -3.64 -16.82
CA SER A 21 -5.24 -4.51 -16.88
C SER A 21 -4.76 -5.96 -16.85
N ALA A 22 -5.28 -6.73 -15.92
CA ALA A 22 -4.89 -8.13 -15.76
C ALA A 22 -6.06 -8.96 -15.25
N GLY A 23 -6.17 -10.18 -15.75
CA GLY A 23 -7.19 -11.12 -15.31
C GLY A 23 -6.91 -11.71 -13.94
N ALA A 24 -7.92 -12.34 -13.34
CA ALA A 24 -7.74 -13.07 -12.10
C ALA A 24 -6.67 -14.16 -12.24
N GLY A 25 -5.83 -14.33 -11.23
CA GLY A 25 -4.76 -15.33 -11.26
C GLY A 25 -3.54 -14.95 -12.10
N SER A 26 -3.46 -13.73 -12.63
CA SER A 26 -2.35 -13.26 -13.48
C SER A 26 -1.12 -12.79 -12.70
N GLY A 27 -1.14 -12.85 -11.36
CA GLY A 27 -0.03 -12.41 -10.54
C GLY A 27 0.02 -10.90 -10.30
N LYS A 28 -1.13 -10.23 -10.25
CA LYS A 28 -1.21 -8.78 -9.99
C LYS A 28 -0.55 -8.37 -8.68
N THR A 29 -0.85 -9.08 -7.60
CA THR A 29 -0.27 -8.79 -6.28
C THR A 29 1.23 -9.03 -6.27
N TYR A 30 1.69 -10.09 -6.91
CA TYR A 30 3.10 -10.37 -7.06
C TYR A 30 3.81 -9.25 -7.83
N THR A 31 3.24 -8.82 -8.96
CA THR A 31 3.79 -7.73 -9.79
C THR A 31 3.86 -6.42 -9.01
N LEU A 32 2.80 -6.07 -8.27
CA LEU A 32 2.78 -4.88 -7.43
C LEU A 32 3.86 -4.93 -6.35
N THR A 33 3.99 -6.08 -5.69
CA THR A 33 5.04 -6.30 -4.68
C THR A 33 6.44 -6.09 -5.28
N ARG A 34 6.69 -6.69 -6.44
CA ARG A 34 7.98 -6.55 -7.13
C ARG A 34 8.24 -5.12 -7.57
N ARG A 35 7.22 -4.39 -8.00
CA ARG A 35 7.34 -2.96 -8.36
C ARG A 35 7.76 -2.13 -7.15
N ILE A 36 7.14 -2.33 -6.00
CA ILE A 36 7.47 -1.61 -4.76
C ILE A 36 8.92 -1.89 -4.35
N VAL A 37 9.30 -3.16 -4.33
CA VAL A 37 10.66 -3.58 -3.97
C VAL A 37 11.69 -3.00 -4.95
N HIS A 38 11.39 -3.05 -6.24
CA HIS A 38 12.29 -2.48 -7.28
C HIS A 38 12.47 -0.96 -7.11
N ALA A 39 11.41 -0.25 -6.74
CA ALA A 39 11.50 1.19 -6.49
C ALA A 39 12.52 1.51 -5.37
N LEU A 40 12.57 0.69 -4.33
CA LEU A 40 13.56 0.81 -3.27
C LEU A 40 14.95 0.36 -3.72
N GLU A 41 15.05 -0.80 -4.39
CA GLU A 41 16.34 -1.34 -4.85
C GLU A 41 17.04 -0.43 -5.85
N SER A 42 16.28 0.22 -6.73
CA SER A 42 16.82 1.12 -7.76
C SER A 42 17.13 2.52 -7.24
N GLY A 43 16.75 2.85 -6.01
CA GLY A 43 16.92 4.19 -5.46
C GLY A 43 15.92 5.21 -5.99
N PHE A 44 14.87 4.77 -6.70
CA PHE A 44 13.78 5.66 -7.13
C PHE A 44 13.04 6.27 -5.93
N ILE A 45 12.89 5.48 -4.86
CA ILE A 45 12.48 5.95 -3.54
C ILE A 45 13.52 5.52 -2.51
N ASP A 46 13.61 6.26 -1.42
CA ASP A 46 14.60 6.01 -0.36
C ASP A 46 14.01 5.27 0.83
N ASP A 47 12.69 5.35 0.99
CA ASP A 47 11.99 4.82 2.16
C ASP A 47 10.62 4.28 1.76
N ILE A 48 10.23 3.17 2.36
CA ILE A 48 8.92 2.55 2.11
C ILE A 48 7.76 3.49 2.48
N GLY A 49 7.99 4.45 3.35
CA GLY A 49 7.01 5.49 3.69
C GLY A 49 6.64 6.40 2.53
N GLN A 50 7.41 6.39 1.44
CA GLN A 50 7.09 7.15 0.23
C GLN A 50 6.11 6.42 -0.70
N VAL A 51 5.71 5.20 -0.35
CA VAL A 51 4.74 4.40 -1.13
C VAL A 51 3.35 4.57 -0.56
N LEU A 52 2.40 4.88 -1.43
CA LEU A 52 0.97 4.82 -1.11
C LEU A 52 0.33 3.70 -1.93
N ALA A 53 -0.12 2.65 -1.27
CA ALA A 53 -0.82 1.53 -1.89
C ALA A 53 -2.22 1.41 -1.28
N ILE A 54 -3.23 1.51 -2.12
CA ILE A 54 -4.63 1.52 -1.69
C ILE A 54 -5.35 0.28 -2.23
N THR A 55 -6.11 -0.37 -1.37
CA THR A 55 -6.94 -1.53 -1.68
C THR A 55 -8.38 -1.29 -1.26
N PHE A 56 -9.28 -2.17 -1.71
CA PHE A 56 -10.68 -2.12 -1.28
C PHE A 56 -10.92 -2.84 0.05
N THR A 57 -10.08 -3.80 0.44
CA THR A 57 -10.27 -4.61 1.64
C THR A 57 -9.05 -4.61 2.53
N SER A 58 -9.29 -4.71 3.84
CA SER A 58 -8.21 -4.84 4.83
C SER A 58 -7.40 -6.13 4.64
N LYS A 59 -8.06 -7.19 4.18
CA LYS A 59 -7.39 -8.46 3.87
C LYS A 59 -6.36 -8.27 2.75
N ALA A 60 -6.74 -7.61 1.66
CA ALA A 60 -5.83 -7.33 0.54
C ALA A 60 -4.67 -6.43 0.96
N ALA A 61 -4.93 -5.41 1.77
CA ALA A 61 -3.88 -4.54 2.31
C ALA A 61 -2.89 -5.33 3.18
N GLY A 62 -3.39 -6.20 4.04
CA GLY A 62 -2.54 -7.07 4.88
C GLY A 62 -1.69 -8.04 4.06
N GLU A 63 -2.26 -8.58 2.99
CA GLU A 63 -1.54 -9.46 2.07
C GLU A 63 -0.39 -8.73 1.37
N ILE A 64 -0.63 -7.52 0.88
CA ILE A 64 0.41 -6.70 0.25
C ILE A 64 1.52 -6.40 1.26
N LYS A 65 1.18 -5.96 2.47
CA LYS A 65 2.17 -5.71 3.53
C LYS A 65 3.03 -6.94 3.81
N SER A 66 2.40 -8.09 3.96
CA SER A 66 3.10 -9.36 4.25
C SER A 66 4.07 -9.73 3.13
N ARG A 67 3.61 -9.63 1.88
CA ARG A 67 4.44 -9.96 0.71
C ARG A 67 5.60 -8.98 0.53
N VAL A 68 5.36 -7.70 0.69
CA VAL A 68 6.41 -6.67 0.60
C VAL A 68 7.45 -6.86 1.71
N LYS A 69 6.99 -7.09 2.93
CA LYS A 69 7.87 -7.36 4.06
C LYS A 69 8.78 -8.58 3.81
N GLY A 70 8.19 -9.68 3.35
CA GLY A 70 8.95 -10.89 3.01
C GLY A 70 9.96 -10.67 1.90
N ALA A 71 9.58 -9.97 0.84
CA ALA A 71 10.46 -9.67 -0.29
C ALA A 71 11.62 -8.74 0.12
N LEU A 72 11.36 -7.75 0.95
CA LEU A 72 12.40 -6.85 1.46
C LEU A 72 13.42 -7.59 2.34
N ARG A 73 12.95 -8.48 3.20
CA ARG A 73 13.84 -9.33 4.01
C ARG A 73 14.71 -10.24 3.14
N ALA A 74 14.10 -10.86 2.14
CA ALA A 74 14.82 -11.74 1.21
C ALA A 74 15.87 -10.97 0.40
N GLY A 75 15.62 -9.70 0.10
CA GLY A 75 16.56 -8.82 -0.60
C GLY A 75 17.58 -8.13 0.30
N GLY A 76 17.64 -8.45 1.59
CA GLY A 76 18.58 -7.85 2.54
C GLY A 76 18.18 -6.46 3.06
N MET A 77 17.00 -5.95 2.71
CA MET A 77 16.50 -4.65 3.16
C MET A 77 15.68 -4.78 4.45
N THR A 78 16.29 -5.32 5.49
CA THR A 78 15.63 -5.61 6.77
C THR A 78 15.09 -4.36 7.45
N GLU A 79 15.81 -3.25 7.37
CA GLU A 79 15.39 -1.98 7.96
C GLU A 79 14.07 -1.51 7.33
N GLN A 80 13.98 -1.54 6.01
CA GLN A 80 12.75 -1.17 5.30
C GLN A 80 11.62 -2.15 5.60
N ALA A 81 11.92 -3.44 5.75
CA ALA A 81 10.92 -4.44 6.10
C ALA A 81 10.28 -4.15 7.47
N LEU A 82 11.03 -3.66 8.43
CA LEU A 82 10.51 -3.27 9.74
C LEU A 82 9.57 -2.07 9.68
N LYS A 83 9.71 -1.21 8.68
CA LYS A 83 8.89 -0.01 8.48
C LYS A 83 7.58 -0.29 7.75
N VAL A 84 7.40 -1.47 7.16
CA VAL A 84 6.22 -1.79 6.32
C VAL A 84 4.92 -1.65 7.10
N ASP A 85 4.89 -2.01 8.37
CA ASP A 85 3.67 -1.92 9.18
C ASP A 85 3.17 -0.49 9.36
N ASP A 86 4.07 0.49 9.32
CA ASP A 86 3.74 1.90 9.41
C ASP A 86 3.63 2.58 8.03
N ALA A 87 3.83 1.84 6.94
CA ALA A 87 3.71 2.35 5.58
C ALA A 87 2.26 2.63 5.20
N TRP A 88 2.08 3.45 4.16
CA TRP A 88 0.76 3.82 3.64
C TRP A 88 0.19 2.72 2.74
N VAL A 89 0.02 1.53 3.29
CA VAL A 89 -0.62 0.38 2.63
C VAL A 89 -1.92 0.09 3.39
N SER A 90 -3.05 0.47 2.81
CA SER A 90 -4.33 0.39 3.51
C SER A 90 -5.51 0.42 2.55
N THR A 91 -6.71 0.35 3.10
CA THR A 91 -7.93 0.67 2.36
C THR A 91 -8.05 2.18 2.17
N ILE A 92 -8.95 2.60 1.26
CA ILE A 92 -9.27 4.02 1.07
C ILE A 92 -9.72 4.64 2.40
N HIS A 93 -10.61 3.98 3.14
CA HIS A 93 -11.09 4.45 4.44
C HIS A 93 -9.95 4.56 5.46
N GLY A 94 -9.07 3.56 5.50
CA GLY A 94 -7.89 3.58 6.38
C GLY A 94 -6.94 4.74 6.08
N MET A 95 -6.70 5.00 4.81
CA MET A 95 -5.89 6.15 4.38
C MET A 95 -6.54 7.47 4.80
N CYS A 96 -7.83 7.64 4.53
CA CYS A 96 -8.56 8.87 4.89
C CYS A 96 -8.54 9.08 6.41
N SER A 97 -8.77 8.03 7.20
CA SER A 97 -8.70 8.10 8.66
C SER A 97 -7.32 8.53 9.15
N ARG A 98 -6.27 8.00 8.56
CA ARG A 98 -4.89 8.35 8.93
C ARG A 98 -4.58 9.81 8.63
N ILE A 99 -5.02 10.32 7.45
CA ILE A 99 -4.86 11.72 7.08
C ILE A 99 -5.62 12.62 8.05
N LEU A 100 -6.88 12.29 8.36
CA LEU A 100 -7.69 13.07 9.30
C LEU A 100 -7.08 13.11 10.69
N ARG A 101 -6.54 11.99 11.19
CA ARG A 101 -5.88 11.97 12.51
C ARG A 101 -4.61 12.80 12.53
N ALA A 102 -3.83 12.76 11.46
CA ALA A 102 -2.61 13.55 11.37
C ALA A 102 -2.88 15.06 11.41
N HIS A 103 -4.05 15.49 10.92
CA HIS A 103 -4.47 16.89 10.85
C HIS A 103 -5.67 17.22 11.74
N ALA A 104 -5.95 16.38 12.72
CA ALA A 104 -7.17 16.48 13.55
C ALA A 104 -7.28 17.83 14.25
N LEU A 105 -6.19 18.32 14.83
CA LEU A 105 -6.18 19.61 15.55
C LEU A 105 -6.46 20.79 14.61
N GLU A 106 -5.89 20.76 13.41
CA GLU A 106 -6.12 21.81 12.40
C GLU A 106 -7.56 21.84 11.92
N LEU A 107 -8.21 20.65 11.88
CA LEU A 107 -9.58 20.51 11.40
C LEU A 107 -10.63 20.63 12.52
N GLY A 108 -10.22 20.75 13.77
CA GLY A 108 -11.12 20.77 14.92
C GLY A 108 -11.80 19.44 15.17
N ILE A 109 -11.16 18.33 14.83
CA ILE A 109 -11.67 16.96 15.02
C ILE A 109 -10.92 16.32 16.18
N ASP A 110 -11.63 15.52 17.00
CA ASP A 110 -11.01 14.71 18.04
C ASP A 110 -10.11 13.63 17.41
N PRO A 111 -8.79 13.60 17.69
CA PRO A 111 -7.90 12.57 17.16
C PRO A 111 -8.30 11.14 17.54
N ALA A 112 -9.08 10.96 18.59
CA ALA A 112 -9.58 9.66 19.04
C ALA A 112 -10.88 9.23 18.34
N PHE A 113 -11.28 9.90 17.27
CA PHE A 113 -12.51 9.55 16.54
C PHE A 113 -12.48 8.10 16.05
N THR A 114 -13.66 7.53 15.87
CA THR A 114 -13.86 6.21 15.26
C THR A 114 -14.68 6.35 13.98
N VAL A 115 -14.48 5.40 13.06
CA VAL A 115 -15.25 5.36 11.82
C VAL A 115 -16.58 4.67 12.09
N ALA A 116 -17.70 5.35 11.79
CA ALA A 116 -19.03 4.77 11.95
C ALA A 116 -19.31 3.73 10.88
N ASP A 117 -19.92 2.61 11.28
CA ASP A 117 -20.43 1.60 10.36
C ASP A 117 -21.80 2.02 9.80
N GLU A 118 -22.31 1.23 8.84
CA GLU A 118 -23.62 1.51 8.24
C GLU A 118 -24.76 1.50 9.26
N ALA A 119 -24.72 0.59 10.24
CA ALA A 119 -25.74 0.51 11.26
C ALA A 119 -25.75 1.76 12.14
N THR A 120 -24.56 2.25 12.53
CA THR A 120 -24.41 3.47 13.30
C THR A 120 -24.90 4.69 12.51
N VAL A 121 -24.56 4.78 11.23
CA VAL A 121 -25.01 5.88 10.35
C VAL A 121 -26.54 5.90 10.25
N LYS A 122 -27.18 4.75 10.05
CA LYS A 122 -28.64 4.65 9.99
C LYS A 122 -29.31 5.08 11.29
N THR A 123 -28.68 4.79 12.43
CA THR A 123 -29.20 5.20 13.75
C THR A 123 -29.12 6.72 13.94
N LEU A 124 -28.07 7.37 13.42
CA LEU A 124 -27.86 8.82 13.53
C LEU A 124 -28.74 9.65 12.58
N LEU A 125 -29.20 9.06 11.49
CA LEU A 125 -30.08 9.71 10.51
C LEU A 125 -31.55 9.47 10.83
#